data_bffc5ae10ba57edde98efb2d24f60767
#
_entry.id   bffc5ae10ba57edde98efb2d24f60767
#
_cell.length_a   1.000
_cell.length_b   1.000
_cell.length_c   1.000
_cell.angle_alpha   90.00
_cell.angle_beta   90.00
_cell.angle_gamma   90.00
#
_symmetry.space_group_name_H-M   'P 1'
#
loop_
_entity.id
_entity.type
_entity.pdbx_description
1 polymer ?
#
loop_
_entity_poly.entity_id
_entity_poly.type
_entity_poly.pdbx_seq_one_letter_code
_entity_poly.pdbx_strand_id
1 'polypeptide(L)'
;MNYVYWGNYKRVSLMFIDVYSTKAFYFTFYFALISKILSLKYIPIIHGGNIGIRIKKNKLMTKFIFNNSDINISPSRYIYNILKDNNFSVKYIPNCINFSLYKFKKRQKIRPRIIWLRSFHEIYNPNMAINVFKIIKSLYNKTKLTMIGPDKDGSLNHCQQLSKKYRIDHNIDFLGYLSKTEWIKIASDHDIFINTSKIDNMPVSVIEMMALGLPIVSTDVGGIPFILEHGKNSLLVKNNDEQNMASQIKYLIEKPRFAAQISMRAFEDS
;
A
#
# COMPACT_ATOMS: atom_id res chain seq x y z
N MET A 1 -8.46 -7.59 12.01
CA MET A 1 -9.27 -8.16 13.11
C MET A 1 -9.74 -9.53 12.63
N ASN A 2 -9.14 -10.62 13.14
CA ASN A 2 -9.50 -11.97 12.70
C ASN A 2 -10.70 -12.42 13.52
N TYR A 3 -11.87 -12.46 12.92
CA TYR A 3 -13.06 -13.04 13.55
C TYR A 3 -13.03 -14.56 13.39
N VAL A 4 -12.72 -15.29 14.45
CA VAL A 4 -12.99 -16.72 14.54
C VAL A 4 -14.38 -16.87 15.14
N TYR A 5 -15.35 -17.26 14.33
CA TYR A 5 -16.70 -17.55 14.79
C TYR A 5 -16.73 -18.97 15.40
N TRP A 6 -16.71 -19.07 16.72
CA TRP A 6 -16.86 -20.32 17.45
C TRP A 6 -18.36 -20.68 17.59
N GLY A 7 -19.02 -20.84 16.46
CA GLY A 7 -20.41 -21.32 16.44
C GLY A 7 -20.52 -22.65 15.70
N ASN A 8 -20.84 -23.72 16.38
CA ASN A 8 -21.15 -25.04 15.81
C ASN A 8 -20.17 -25.49 14.70
N TYR A 9 -18.95 -25.90 15.06
CA TYR A 9 -17.89 -26.34 14.13
C TYR A 9 -18.33 -27.38 13.10
N LYS A 10 -19.40 -28.13 13.36
CA LYS A 10 -20.01 -29.09 12.42
C LYS A 10 -20.64 -28.45 11.17
N ARG A 11 -20.76 -27.10 11.13
CA ARG A 11 -21.30 -26.37 9.99
C ARG A 11 -20.22 -25.61 9.20
N VAL A 12 -18.97 -25.56 9.67
CA VAL A 12 -17.86 -24.92 8.95
C VAL A 12 -17.33 -25.89 7.91
N SER A 13 -17.48 -25.57 6.63
CA SER A 13 -16.98 -26.38 5.52
C SER A 13 -15.68 -25.85 4.92
N LEU A 14 -15.37 -24.58 5.12
CA LEU A 14 -14.22 -23.89 4.53
C LEU A 14 -13.72 -22.76 5.44
N MET A 15 -12.40 -22.59 5.55
CA MET A 15 -11.75 -21.50 6.29
C MET A 15 -10.90 -20.66 5.33
N PHE A 16 -11.06 -19.32 5.39
CA PHE A 16 -10.12 -18.39 4.77
C PHE A 16 -9.11 -17.93 5.82
N ILE A 17 -7.82 -17.93 5.48
CA ILE A 17 -6.74 -17.57 6.40
C ILE A 17 -5.90 -16.47 5.78
N ASP A 18 -5.95 -15.26 6.37
CA ASP A 18 -5.07 -14.16 5.97
C ASP A 18 -3.62 -14.45 6.38
N VAL A 19 -2.71 -14.42 5.41
CA VAL A 19 -1.29 -14.74 5.60
C VAL A 19 -0.44 -13.50 5.53
N TYR A 20 0.17 -13.15 6.65
CA TYR A 20 1.14 -12.06 6.76
C TYR A 20 2.55 -12.59 6.96
N SER A 21 3.57 -11.87 6.47
CA SER A 21 4.98 -12.27 6.63
C SER A 21 5.61 -11.91 7.98
N THR A 22 4.84 -11.34 8.91
CA THR A 22 5.22 -10.96 10.28
C THR A 22 5.10 -12.14 11.25
N LYS A 23 5.11 -11.87 12.57
CA LYS A 23 4.79 -12.88 13.60
C LYS A 23 3.39 -13.52 13.42
N ALA A 24 2.47 -12.83 12.74
CA ALA A 24 1.16 -13.38 12.41
C ALA A 24 1.23 -14.64 11.51
N PHE A 25 2.36 -14.90 10.84
CA PHE A 25 2.58 -16.13 10.08
C PHE A 25 2.44 -17.40 10.93
N TYR A 26 2.82 -17.34 12.20
CA TYR A 26 2.68 -18.51 13.10
C TYR A 26 1.21 -18.83 13.40
N PHE A 27 0.33 -17.84 13.48
CA PHE A 27 -1.12 -18.09 13.60
C PHE A 27 -1.65 -18.80 12.35
N THR A 28 -1.19 -18.42 11.15
CA THR A 28 -1.54 -19.14 9.91
C THR A 28 -1.15 -20.62 9.99
N PHE A 29 0.05 -20.92 10.50
CA PHE A 29 0.49 -22.29 10.68
C PHE A 29 -0.42 -23.08 11.66
N TYR A 30 -0.76 -22.50 12.81
CA TYR A 30 -1.65 -23.13 13.79
C TYR A 30 -3.05 -23.38 13.21
N PHE A 31 -3.61 -22.41 12.47
CA PHE A 31 -4.91 -22.60 11.83
C PHE A 31 -4.86 -23.65 10.72
N ALA A 32 -3.80 -23.70 9.93
CA ALA A 32 -3.61 -24.77 8.94
C ALA A 32 -3.49 -26.16 9.61
N LEU A 33 -2.80 -26.26 10.76
CA LEU A 33 -2.67 -27.48 11.53
C LEU A 33 -4.04 -27.93 12.08
N ILE A 34 -4.78 -27.03 12.71
CA ILE A 34 -6.14 -27.30 13.23
C ILE A 34 -7.07 -27.73 12.09
N SER A 35 -7.03 -27.05 10.95
CA SER A 35 -7.81 -27.41 9.77
C SER A 35 -7.51 -28.83 9.31
N LYS A 36 -6.23 -29.22 9.30
CA LYS A 36 -5.81 -30.58 8.94
C LYS A 36 -6.34 -31.64 9.92
N ILE A 37 -6.25 -31.38 11.24
CA ILE A 37 -6.74 -32.28 12.29
C ILE A 37 -8.26 -32.45 12.20
N LEU A 38 -8.97 -31.35 11.92
CA LEU A 38 -10.45 -31.36 11.85
C LEU A 38 -10.98 -31.72 10.44
N SER A 39 -10.10 -32.07 9.50
CA SER A 39 -10.47 -32.35 8.10
C SER A 39 -11.24 -31.20 7.43
N LEU A 40 -10.94 -29.96 7.83
CA LEU A 40 -11.53 -28.74 7.27
C LEU A 40 -10.72 -28.27 6.07
N LYS A 41 -11.40 -27.88 5.01
CA LYS A 41 -10.79 -27.18 3.88
C LYS A 41 -10.33 -25.78 4.29
N TYR A 42 -9.19 -25.32 3.76
CA TYR A 42 -8.76 -23.96 3.99
C TYR A 42 -8.06 -23.33 2.78
N ILE A 43 -8.20 -22.04 2.66
CA ILE A 43 -7.67 -21.22 1.57
C ILE A 43 -6.84 -20.08 2.19
N PRO A 44 -5.49 -20.11 2.07
CA PRO A 44 -4.65 -18.98 2.45
C PRO A 44 -4.78 -17.83 1.46
N ILE A 45 -4.96 -16.61 1.97
CA ILE A 45 -4.91 -15.35 1.19
C ILE A 45 -3.64 -14.60 1.60
N ILE A 46 -2.68 -14.45 0.68
CA ILE A 46 -1.34 -14.03 1.01
C ILE A 46 -1.19 -12.51 0.85
N HIS A 47 -1.16 -11.77 1.96
CA HIS A 47 -1.03 -10.31 1.98
C HIS A 47 0.40 -9.83 2.24
N GLY A 48 1.27 -10.66 2.80
CA GLY A 48 2.59 -10.24 3.26
C GLY A 48 3.60 -10.00 2.13
N GLY A 49 4.02 -8.77 1.86
CA GLY A 49 5.01 -8.43 0.84
C GLY A 49 6.37 -9.13 1.01
N ASN A 50 6.75 -9.51 2.25
CA ASN A 50 7.99 -10.24 2.56
C ASN A 50 7.82 -11.77 2.57
N ILE A 51 6.81 -12.32 1.90
CA ILE A 51 6.55 -13.77 1.92
C ILE A 51 7.73 -14.58 1.36
N GLY A 52 8.45 -14.07 0.38
CA GLY A 52 9.64 -14.74 -0.16
C GLY A 52 10.73 -14.97 0.89
N ILE A 53 10.96 -14.00 1.78
CA ILE A 53 11.87 -14.14 2.92
C ILE A 53 11.34 -15.19 3.89
N ARG A 54 10.04 -15.20 4.15
CA ARG A 54 9.39 -16.15 5.05
C ARG A 54 9.49 -17.59 4.52
N ILE A 55 9.29 -17.80 3.22
CA ILE A 55 9.47 -19.09 2.55
C ILE A 55 10.87 -19.63 2.78
N LYS A 56 11.90 -18.81 2.59
CA LYS A 56 13.31 -19.22 2.79
C LYS A 56 13.59 -19.53 4.25
N LYS A 57 13.14 -18.68 5.19
CA LYS A 57 13.43 -18.81 6.63
C LYS A 57 12.66 -19.94 7.31
N ASN A 58 11.40 -20.20 6.92
CA ASN A 58 10.51 -21.16 7.55
C ASN A 58 10.02 -22.22 6.56
N LYS A 59 10.94 -22.84 5.82
CA LYS A 59 10.66 -23.73 4.67
C LYS A 59 9.66 -24.85 4.97
N LEU A 60 9.80 -25.55 6.10
CA LEU A 60 8.90 -26.65 6.47
C LEU A 60 7.48 -26.17 6.79
N MET A 61 7.36 -25.11 7.61
CA MET A 61 6.04 -24.53 7.93
C MET A 61 5.35 -24.01 6.68
N THR A 62 6.09 -23.32 5.80
CA THR A 62 5.54 -22.76 4.55
C THR A 62 5.06 -23.86 3.62
N LYS A 63 5.84 -24.94 3.45
CA LYS A 63 5.42 -26.11 2.68
C LYS A 63 4.18 -26.75 3.29
N PHE A 64 4.13 -26.89 4.62
CA PHE A 64 2.95 -27.44 5.28
C PHE A 64 1.69 -26.60 5.01
N ILE A 65 1.79 -25.26 5.18
CA ILE A 65 0.64 -24.35 4.96
C ILE A 65 0.16 -24.42 3.51
N PHE A 66 1.06 -24.25 2.54
CA PHE A 66 0.68 -24.02 1.14
C PHE A 66 0.42 -25.31 0.35
N ASN A 67 1.00 -26.45 0.74
CA ASN A 67 0.76 -27.72 0.06
C ASN A 67 -0.45 -28.49 0.59
N ASN A 68 -0.93 -28.19 1.82
CA ASN A 68 -2.12 -28.80 2.38
C ASN A 68 -3.39 -27.94 2.22
N SER A 69 -3.27 -26.76 1.61
CA SER A 69 -4.41 -25.91 1.27
C SER A 69 -5.13 -26.42 0.02
N ASP A 70 -6.43 -26.12 -0.11
CA ASP A 70 -7.18 -26.42 -1.33
C ASP A 70 -6.66 -25.59 -2.52
N ILE A 71 -6.36 -24.32 -2.28
CA ILE A 71 -5.70 -23.39 -3.21
C ILE A 71 -5.14 -22.22 -2.44
N ASN A 72 -3.98 -21.70 -2.85
CA ASN A 72 -3.44 -20.45 -2.32
C ASN A 72 -3.93 -19.27 -3.17
N ILE A 73 -4.36 -18.18 -2.54
CA ILE A 73 -4.77 -16.96 -3.24
C ILE A 73 -3.70 -15.87 -3.06
N SER A 74 -3.31 -15.28 -4.17
CA SER A 74 -2.46 -14.11 -4.17
C SER A 74 -3.22 -12.88 -4.69
N PRO A 75 -3.28 -11.77 -3.92
CA PRO A 75 -3.87 -10.53 -4.40
C PRO A 75 -2.95 -9.72 -5.32
N SER A 76 -1.70 -10.15 -5.55
CA SER A 76 -0.77 -9.46 -6.44
C SER A 76 -0.02 -10.42 -7.35
N ARG A 77 0.37 -9.94 -8.54
CA ARG A 77 1.26 -10.68 -9.44
C ARG A 77 2.65 -10.89 -8.82
N TYR A 78 3.11 -9.97 -7.99
CA TYR A 78 4.36 -10.08 -7.24
C TYR A 78 4.41 -11.35 -6.38
N ILE A 79 3.43 -11.54 -5.49
CA ILE A 79 3.34 -12.74 -4.64
C ILE A 79 3.00 -13.98 -5.47
N TYR A 80 2.15 -13.85 -6.48
CA TYR A 80 1.83 -14.94 -7.39
C TYR A 80 3.11 -15.53 -8.01
N ASN A 81 4.00 -14.70 -8.54
CA ASN A 81 5.26 -15.14 -9.11
C ASN A 81 6.15 -15.80 -8.06
N ILE A 82 6.29 -15.20 -6.86
CA ILE A 82 7.07 -15.80 -5.76
C ILE A 82 6.57 -17.22 -5.41
N LEU A 83 5.26 -17.42 -5.33
CA LEU A 83 4.69 -18.74 -5.00
C LEU A 83 4.90 -19.73 -6.14
N LYS A 84 4.71 -19.32 -7.39
CA LYS A 84 4.97 -20.15 -8.58
C LYS A 84 6.43 -20.59 -8.67
N ASP A 85 7.37 -19.65 -8.46
CA ASP A 85 8.81 -19.94 -8.47
C ASP A 85 9.24 -20.91 -7.35
N ASN A 86 8.42 -21.02 -6.29
CA ASN A 86 8.62 -21.99 -5.21
C ASN A 86 7.73 -23.25 -5.34
N ASN A 87 7.14 -23.48 -6.54
CA ASN A 87 6.32 -24.64 -6.88
C ASN A 87 5.05 -24.82 -6.03
N PHE A 88 4.44 -23.72 -5.54
CA PHE A 88 3.17 -23.76 -4.87
C PHE A 88 2.01 -23.55 -5.87
N SER A 89 0.91 -24.29 -5.69
CA SER A 89 -0.33 -24.01 -6.41
C SER A 89 -0.90 -22.68 -5.95
N VAL A 90 -1.18 -21.74 -6.86
CA VAL A 90 -1.68 -20.41 -6.53
C VAL A 90 -2.59 -19.87 -7.62
N LYS A 91 -3.65 -19.17 -7.19
CA LYS A 91 -4.55 -18.42 -8.06
C LYS A 91 -4.38 -16.92 -7.81
N TYR A 92 -4.28 -16.16 -8.87
CA TYR A 92 -4.25 -14.69 -8.79
C TYR A 92 -5.69 -14.16 -8.73
N ILE A 93 -6.02 -13.46 -7.65
CA ILE A 93 -7.29 -12.74 -7.46
C ILE A 93 -6.91 -11.36 -6.92
N PRO A 94 -6.93 -10.30 -7.74
CA PRO A 94 -6.47 -8.97 -7.33
C PRO A 94 -7.37 -8.36 -6.27
N ASN A 95 -6.79 -7.46 -5.47
CA ASN A 95 -7.58 -6.56 -4.65
C ASN A 95 -8.47 -5.71 -5.56
N CYS A 96 -9.70 -5.51 -5.15
CA CYS A 96 -10.66 -4.67 -5.84
C CYS A 96 -11.13 -3.52 -4.95
N ILE A 97 -11.59 -2.45 -5.57
CA ILE A 97 -12.21 -1.31 -4.90
C ILE A 97 -13.65 -1.13 -5.39
N ASN A 98 -14.49 -0.54 -4.56
CA ASN A 98 -15.82 -0.13 -5.00
C ASN A 98 -15.71 1.23 -5.72
N PHE A 99 -15.65 1.22 -7.04
CA PHE A 99 -15.48 2.40 -7.88
C PHE A 99 -16.55 3.48 -7.66
N SER A 100 -17.77 3.12 -7.25
CA SER A 100 -18.85 4.10 -7.00
C SER A 100 -18.51 5.12 -5.91
N LEU A 101 -17.55 4.82 -5.05
CA LEU A 101 -17.09 5.72 -3.98
C LEU A 101 -16.09 6.78 -4.47
N TYR A 102 -15.48 6.58 -5.66
CA TYR A 102 -14.37 7.41 -6.14
C TYR A 102 -14.81 8.21 -7.36
N LYS A 103 -14.89 9.53 -7.20
CA LYS A 103 -15.22 10.42 -8.31
C LYS A 103 -13.90 10.93 -8.93
N PHE A 104 -13.62 10.48 -10.16
CA PHE A 104 -12.46 10.99 -10.91
C PHE A 104 -12.49 12.50 -11.02
N LYS A 105 -11.36 13.15 -10.69
CA LYS A 105 -11.21 14.60 -10.81
C LYS A 105 -10.05 14.93 -11.74
N LYS A 106 -10.35 15.46 -12.93
CA LYS A 106 -9.32 15.99 -13.84
C LYS A 106 -8.70 17.26 -13.25
N ARG A 107 -7.39 17.28 -13.10
CA ARG A 107 -6.63 18.41 -12.58
C ARG A 107 -5.95 19.16 -13.72
N GLN A 108 -6.44 20.37 -14.01
CA GLN A 108 -5.85 21.23 -15.04
C GLN A 108 -4.59 21.97 -14.56
N LYS A 109 -4.52 22.23 -13.26
CA LYS A 109 -3.38 22.84 -12.56
C LYS A 109 -2.97 21.93 -11.40
N ILE A 110 -1.69 21.73 -11.25
CA ILE A 110 -1.13 20.94 -10.14
C ILE A 110 -0.58 21.93 -9.11
N ARG A 111 -1.28 22.04 -7.99
CA ARG A 111 -0.80 22.81 -6.83
C ARG A 111 0.11 21.91 -5.99
N PRO A 112 1.07 22.46 -5.24
CA PRO A 112 1.90 21.68 -4.33
C PRO A 112 1.11 21.25 -3.07
N ARG A 113 -0.03 20.57 -3.27
CA ARG A 113 -0.88 19.94 -2.25
C ARG A 113 -0.71 18.44 -2.32
N ILE A 114 0.08 17.91 -1.41
CA ILE A 114 0.54 16.53 -1.41
C ILE A 114 -0.24 15.73 -0.35
N ILE A 115 -0.68 14.54 -0.69
CA ILE A 115 -1.30 13.61 0.26
C ILE A 115 -0.48 12.31 0.33
N TRP A 116 -0.35 11.79 1.56
CA TRP A 116 0.20 10.49 1.89
C TRP A 116 -0.86 9.72 2.70
N LEU A 117 -1.22 8.49 2.28
CA LEU A 117 -2.28 7.69 2.89
C LEU A 117 -1.80 6.27 3.15
N ARG A 118 -1.30 6.01 4.37
CA ARG A 118 -0.85 4.71 4.87
C ARG A 118 -0.87 4.71 6.40
N SER A 119 -0.81 3.53 7.03
CA SER A 119 -0.50 3.48 8.46
C SER A 119 0.89 4.06 8.71
N PHE A 120 1.06 4.81 9.80
CA PHE A 120 2.39 5.18 10.26
C PHE A 120 3.08 3.93 10.80
N HIS A 121 4.00 3.41 10.00
CA HIS A 121 4.82 2.24 10.28
C HIS A 121 6.08 2.31 9.44
N GLU A 122 7.21 1.88 10.00
CA GLU A 122 8.54 1.96 9.36
C GLU A 122 8.57 1.36 7.93
N ILE A 123 7.77 0.32 7.68
CA ILE A 123 7.70 -0.34 6.36
C ILE A 123 7.14 0.59 5.26
N TYR A 124 6.31 1.56 5.62
CA TYR A 124 5.74 2.55 4.70
C TYR A 124 6.54 3.85 4.63
N ASN A 125 7.62 3.93 5.41
CA ASN A 125 8.62 4.99 5.39
C ASN A 125 8.04 6.42 5.44
N PRO A 126 7.22 6.75 6.45
CA PRO A 126 6.63 8.08 6.57
C PRO A 126 7.67 9.19 6.72
N ASN A 127 8.87 8.88 7.24
CA ASN A 127 9.98 9.82 7.35
C ASN A 127 10.45 10.32 5.97
N MET A 128 10.48 9.44 4.96
CA MET A 128 10.80 9.84 3.58
C MET A 128 9.80 10.88 3.06
N ALA A 129 8.51 10.75 3.40
CA ALA A 129 7.50 11.74 3.02
C ALA A 129 7.81 13.13 3.61
N ILE A 130 8.24 13.20 4.89
CA ILE A 130 8.66 14.44 5.54
C ILE A 130 9.91 15.04 4.87
N ASN A 131 10.92 14.22 4.58
CA ASN A 131 12.15 14.67 3.93
C ASN A 131 11.88 15.20 2.51
N VAL A 132 11.08 14.49 1.73
CA VAL A 132 10.62 14.95 0.40
C VAL A 132 9.84 16.25 0.52
N PHE A 133 8.93 16.34 1.48
CA PHE A 133 8.15 17.55 1.70
C PHE A 133 9.03 18.76 2.07
N LYS A 134 10.07 18.58 2.90
CA LYS A 134 11.06 19.61 3.21
C LYS A 134 11.68 20.20 1.93
N ILE A 135 12.07 19.35 0.97
CA ILE A 135 12.67 19.77 -0.28
C ILE A 135 11.63 20.56 -1.12
N ILE A 136 10.42 20.06 -1.25
CA ILE A 136 9.36 20.73 -2.02
C ILE A 136 8.97 22.06 -1.36
N LYS A 137 8.93 22.12 -0.03
CA LYS A 137 8.63 23.36 0.71
C LYS A 137 9.66 24.45 0.48
N SER A 138 10.93 24.10 0.31
CA SER A 138 11.98 25.10 -0.03
C SER A 138 11.82 25.68 -1.43
N LEU A 139 11.15 24.95 -2.35
CA LEU A 139 10.92 25.41 -3.73
C LEU A 139 9.59 26.17 -3.89
N TYR A 140 8.59 25.86 -3.07
CA TYR A 140 7.25 26.39 -3.21
C TYR A 140 6.66 26.82 -1.86
N ASN A 141 6.47 28.12 -1.65
CA ASN A 141 6.01 28.66 -0.35
C ASN A 141 4.62 28.18 0.08
N LYS A 142 3.69 27.92 -0.87
CA LYS A 142 2.31 27.51 -0.59
C LYS A 142 2.11 25.98 -0.60
N THR A 143 3.15 25.22 -0.24
CA THR A 143 3.10 23.75 -0.19
C THR A 143 2.40 23.27 1.07
N LYS A 144 1.57 22.24 0.93
CA LYS A 144 0.94 21.51 2.05
C LYS A 144 1.12 20.02 1.88
N LEU A 145 1.33 19.31 2.99
CA LEU A 145 1.32 17.86 3.07
C LEU A 145 0.23 17.41 4.05
N THR A 146 -0.60 16.48 3.65
CA THR A 146 -1.56 15.83 4.55
C THR A 146 -1.20 14.35 4.67
N MET A 147 -1.00 13.89 5.90
CA MET A 147 -0.65 12.50 6.21
C MET A 147 -1.79 11.85 6.99
N ILE A 148 -2.31 10.74 6.45
CA ILE A 148 -3.50 10.06 6.96
C ILE A 148 -3.19 8.59 7.23
N GLY A 149 -3.54 8.13 8.42
CA GLY A 149 -3.49 6.73 8.81
C GLY A 149 -3.20 6.55 10.29
N PRO A 150 -3.51 5.37 10.85
CA PRO A 150 -3.25 5.06 12.25
C PRO A 150 -1.75 4.88 12.52
N ASP A 151 -1.31 5.23 13.72
CA ASP A 151 0.03 4.90 14.21
C ASP A 151 0.10 3.43 14.64
N LYS A 152 1.14 2.72 14.19
CA LYS A 152 1.33 1.28 14.46
C LYS A 152 2.61 0.96 15.23
N ASP A 153 3.59 1.87 15.22
CA ASP A 153 4.92 1.61 15.78
C ASP A 153 5.61 2.86 16.36
N GLY A 154 4.87 3.98 16.55
CA GLY A 154 5.42 5.24 17.03
C GLY A 154 5.98 6.14 15.92
N SER A 155 5.91 5.72 14.66
CA SER A 155 6.41 6.51 13.52
C SER A 155 5.71 7.87 13.39
N LEU A 156 4.46 8.00 13.83
CA LEU A 156 3.74 9.29 13.81
C LEU A 156 4.44 10.34 14.67
N ASN A 157 4.75 9.97 15.92
CA ASN A 157 5.46 10.89 16.84
C ASN A 157 6.83 11.29 16.27
N HIS A 158 7.55 10.33 15.67
CA HIS A 158 8.84 10.63 15.03
C HIS A 158 8.70 11.61 13.86
N CYS A 159 7.67 11.44 13.00
CA CYS A 159 7.36 12.38 11.92
C CYS A 159 7.04 13.78 12.42
N GLN A 160 6.27 13.90 13.51
CA GLN A 160 5.94 15.18 14.14
C GLN A 160 7.18 15.87 14.70
N GLN A 161 8.07 15.14 15.38
CA GLN A 161 9.35 15.67 15.86
C GLN A 161 10.26 16.12 14.72
N LEU A 162 10.36 15.32 13.65
CA LEU A 162 11.15 15.63 12.47
C LEU A 162 10.64 16.88 11.75
N SER A 163 9.33 17.03 11.63
CA SER A 163 8.72 18.22 11.02
C SER A 163 8.99 19.50 11.80
N LYS A 164 8.93 19.45 13.14
CA LYS A 164 9.31 20.56 14.04
C LYS A 164 10.80 20.89 13.93
N LYS A 165 11.67 19.88 13.93
CA LYS A 165 13.12 20.05 13.71
C LYS A 165 13.42 20.79 12.40
N TYR A 166 12.66 20.52 11.34
CA TYR A 166 12.80 21.19 10.05
C TYR A 166 12.03 22.50 9.95
N ARG A 167 11.24 22.89 10.96
CA ARG A 167 10.39 24.09 10.97
C ARG A 167 9.37 24.13 9.81
N ILE A 168 8.80 22.98 9.49
CA ILE A 168 7.80 22.79 8.43
C ILE A 168 6.47 22.22 8.96
N ASP A 169 6.36 22.01 10.26
CA ASP A 169 5.20 21.44 10.95
C ASP A 169 3.90 22.21 10.68
N HIS A 170 3.94 23.53 10.58
CA HIS A 170 2.77 24.37 10.23
C HIS A 170 2.19 24.11 8.84
N ASN A 171 2.90 23.40 7.98
CA ASN A 171 2.47 23.05 6.63
C ASN A 171 2.12 21.56 6.46
N ILE A 172 2.10 20.81 7.56
CA ILE A 172 1.80 19.37 7.57
C ILE A 172 0.60 19.09 8.49
N ASP A 173 -0.44 18.50 7.91
CA ASP A 173 -1.59 18.02 8.67
C ASP A 173 -1.43 16.51 8.95
N PHE A 174 -1.32 16.13 10.23
CA PHE A 174 -1.33 14.73 10.69
C PHE A 174 -2.72 14.39 11.19
N LEU A 175 -3.53 13.67 10.42
CA LEU A 175 -4.95 13.47 10.70
C LEU A 175 -5.28 12.12 11.38
N GLY A 176 -4.27 11.26 11.58
CA GLY A 176 -4.52 9.95 12.18
C GLY A 176 -5.43 9.06 11.31
N TYR A 177 -6.18 8.18 11.97
CA TYR A 177 -7.16 7.33 11.30
C TYR A 177 -8.40 8.13 10.92
N LEU A 178 -8.83 7.99 9.67
CA LEU A 178 -10.09 8.52 9.14
C LEU A 178 -10.90 7.41 8.49
N SER A 179 -12.22 7.55 8.51
CA SER A 179 -13.10 6.69 7.72
C SER A 179 -12.90 6.90 6.22
N LYS A 180 -13.34 5.94 5.42
CA LYS A 180 -13.17 5.99 3.97
C LYS A 180 -13.80 7.25 3.36
N THR A 181 -14.99 7.62 3.78
CA THR A 181 -15.69 8.82 3.28
C THR A 181 -14.97 10.12 3.64
N GLU A 182 -14.39 10.21 4.83
CA GLU A 182 -13.65 11.39 5.28
C GLU A 182 -12.35 11.58 4.49
N TRP A 183 -11.52 10.55 4.38
CA TRP A 183 -10.25 10.73 3.67
C TRP A 183 -10.44 10.89 2.14
N ILE A 184 -11.47 10.29 1.52
CA ILE A 184 -11.80 10.54 0.10
C ILE A 184 -12.11 12.02 -0.12
N LYS A 185 -12.91 12.63 0.76
CA LYS A 185 -13.22 14.06 0.69
C LYS A 185 -11.95 14.91 0.78
N ILE A 186 -11.05 14.58 1.71
CA ILE A 186 -9.78 15.28 1.86
C ILE A 186 -8.88 15.07 0.62
N ALA A 187 -8.77 13.84 0.14
CA ALA A 187 -7.94 13.51 -1.02
C ALA A 187 -8.37 14.26 -2.29
N SER A 188 -9.68 14.52 -2.46
CA SER A 188 -10.18 15.28 -3.61
C SER A 188 -9.72 16.75 -3.65
N ASP A 189 -9.26 17.31 -2.54
CA ASP A 189 -8.66 18.65 -2.47
C ASP A 189 -7.16 18.71 -2.69
N HIS A 190 -6.53 17.53 -2.83
CA HIS A 190 -5.11 17.40 -3.11
C HIS A 190 -4.85 17.18 -4.60
N ASP A 191 -3.62 17.44 -5.02
CA ASP A 191 -3.25 17.39 -6.42
C ASP A 191 -2.15 16.36 -6.73
N ILE A 192 -1.45 15.83 -5.72
CA ILE A 192 -0.39 14.82 -5.88
C ILE A 192 -0.50 13.81 -4.74
N PHE A 193 -0.46 12.52 -5.07
CA PHE A 193 -0.30 11.45 -4.09
C PHE A 193 1.14 10.93 -4.09
N ILE A 194 1.71 10.72 -2.90
CA ILE A 194 3.01 10.08 -2.75
C ILE A 194 2.89 8.78 -1.97
N ASN A 195 3.58 7.75 -2.43
CA ASN A 195 3.76 6.49 -1.73
C ASN A 195 5.26 6.23 -1.51
N THR A 196 5.67 6.10 -0.25
CA THR A 196 7.07 6.01 0.17
C THR A 196 7.45 4.63 0.71
N SER A 197 6.62 3.62 0.48
CA SER A 197 6.80 2.28 1.05
C SER A 197 8.18 1.68 0.73
N LYS A 198 8.81 1.02 1.73
CA LYS A 198 10.04 0.24 1.53
C LYS A 198 9.75 -1.11 0.88
N ILE A 199 8.57 -1.65 1.11
CA ILE A 199 8.01 -2.81 0.45
C ILE A 199 6.49 -2.74 0.48
N ASP A 200 5.85 -3.14 -0.58
CA ASP A 200 4.41 -3.29 -0.66
C ASP A 200 4.05 -4.49 -1.53
N ASN A 201 2.84 -4.98 -1.38
CA ASN A 201 2.33 -6.07 -2.19
C ASN A 201 1.43 -5.55 -3.32
N MET A 202 0.22 -5.15 -2.96
CA MET A 202 -0.75 -4.50 -3.84
C MET A 202 -1.50 -3.45 -3.00
N PRO A 203 -0.92 -2.25 -2.88
CA PRO A 203 -1.48 -1.23 -1.99
C PRO A 203 -2.81 -0.68 -2.52
N VAL A 204 -3.88 -0.96 -1.78
CA VAL A 204 -5.23 -0.48 -2.12
C VAL A 204 -5.26 1.04 -2.19
N SER A 205 -4.51 1.75 -1.32
CA SER A 205 -4.43 3.21 -1.35
C SER A 205 -3.91 3.77 -2.69
N VAL A 206 -3.00 3.07 -3.37
CA VAL A 206 -2.54 3.46 -4.71
C VAL A 206 -3.68 3.36 -5.71
N ILE A 207 -4.39 2.22 -5.74
CA ILE A 207 -5.54 2.00 -6.65
C ILE A 207 -6.64 3.03 -6.40
N GLU A 208 -6.91 3.35 -5.14
CA GLU A 208 -7.88 4.36 -4.73
C GLU A 208 -7.49 5.77 -5.21
N MET A 209 -6.20 6.13 -5.16
CA MET A 209 -5.72 7.42 -5.67
C MET A 209 -5.71 7.47 -7.21
N MET A 210 -5.46 6.34 -7.89
CA MET A 210 -5.66 6.21 -9.34
C MET A 210 -7.13 6.50 -9.70
N ALA A 211 -8.07 5.88 -8.99
CA ALA A 211 -9.50 6.09 -9.21
C ALA A 211 -9.96 7.53 -8.93
N LEU A 212 -9.33 8.25 -7.99
CA LEU A 212 -9.58 9.66 -7.72
C LEU A 212 -8.89 10.61 -8.73
N GLY A 213 -8.05 10.07 -9.63
CA GLY A 213 -7.32 10.82 -10.64
C GLY A 213 -6.18 11.68 -10.07
N LEU A 214 -5.55 11.28 -8.95
CA LEU A 214 -4.34 11.95 -8.50
C LEU A 214 -3.13 11.46 -9.29
N PRO A 215 -2.29 12.36 -9.83
CA PRO A 215 -0.96 11.99 -10.27
C PRO A 215 -0.16 11.36 -9.12
N ILE A 216 0.52 10.26 -9.40
CA ILE A 216 1.17 9.42 -8.39
C ILE A 216 2.69 9.49 -8.54
N VAL A 217 3.39 9.74 -7.43
CA VAL A 217 4.84 9.51 -7.32
C VAL A 217 5.05 8.43 -6.25
N SER A 218 5.66 7.31 -6.62
CA SER A 218 5.81 6.14 -5.75
C SER A 218 7.23 5.60 -5.77
N THR A 219 7.62 4.95 -4.67
CA THR A 219 8.79 4.07 -4.67
C THR A 219 8.54 2.84 -5.55
N ASP A 220 9.57 2.41 -6.27
CA ASP A 220 9.57 1.22 -7.12
C ASP A 220 9.97 -0.02 -6.30
N VAL A 221 8.99 -0.60 -5.58
CA VAL A 221 9.24 -1.71 -4.64
C VAL A 221 8.16 -2.78 -4.69
N GLY A 222 8.56 -4.04 -4.50
CA GLY A 222 7.65 -5.16 -4.32
C GLY A 222 6.66 -5.33 -5.48
N GLY A 223 5.37 -5.18 -5.18
CA GLY A 223 4.28 -5.31 -6.16
C GLY A 223 3.91 -4.02 -6.88
N ILE A 224 4.51 -2.87 -6.51
CA ILE A 224 4.23 -1.58 -7.14
C ILE A 224 4.42 -1.60 -8.68
N PRO A 225 5.52 -2.15 -9.24
CA PRO A 225 5.75 -2.19 -10.69
C PRO A 225 4.72 -3.02 -11.49
N PHE A 226 3.88 -3.80 -10.81
CA PHE A 226 2.78 -4.54 -11.44
C PHE A 226 1.49 -3.74 -11.56
N ILE A 227 1.43 -2.55 -10.93
CA ILE A 227 0.27 -1.65 -10.92
C ILE A 227 0.65 -0.32 -11.58
N LEU A 228 1.87 0.15 -11.32
CA LEU A 228 2.37 1.45 -11.75
C LEU A 228 3.53 1.28 -12.75
N GLU A 229 3.48 2.05 -13.83
CA GLU A 229 4.51 2.09 -14.88
C GLU A 229 5.06 3.52 -14.99
N HIS A 230 6.40 3.65 -14.83
CA HIS A 230 7.07 4.96 -14.86
C HIS A 230 6.85 5.68 -16.18
N GLY A 231 6.43 6.96 -16.11
CA GLY A 231 6.20 7.81 -17.27
C GLY A 231 4.89 7.53 -18.03
N LYS A 232 4.12 6.49 -17.65
CA LYS A 232 2.88 6.10 -18.33
C LYS A 232 1.65 6.39 -17.46
N ASN A 233 1.58 5.82 -16.26
CA ASN A 233 0.48 6.06 -15.32
C ASN A 233 0.96 6.59 -13.95
N SER A 234 2.28 6.75 -13.78
CA SER A 234 2.89 7.23 -12.54
C SER A 234 4.33 7.69 -12.78
N LEU A 235 4.96 8.22 -11.73
CA LEU A 235 6.40 8.43 -11.67
C LEU A 235 6.98 7.57 -10.55
N LEU A 236 7.91 6.68 -10.89
CA LEU A 236 8.55 5.76 -9.96
C LEU A 236 9.97 6.20 -9.61
N VAL A 237 10.36 6.02 -8.36
CA VAL A 237 11.69 6.34 -7.85
C VAL A 237 12.23 5.18 -7.01
N LYS A 238 13.55 5.10 -6.84
CA LYS A 238 14.17 4.10 -5.96
C LYS A 238 13.76 4.33 -4.50
N ASN A 239 13.76 3.25 -3.72
CA ASN A 239 13.55 3.34 -2.27
C ASN A 239 14.60 4.27 -1.64
N ASN A 240 14.16 5.12 -0.70
CA ASN A 240 14.99 6.13 -0.01
C ASN A 240 15.64 7.18 -0.92
N ASP A 241 15.13 7.41 -2.14
CA ASP A 241 15.60 8.46 -3.03
C ASP A 241 14.69 9.70 -2.93
N GLU A 242 14.86 10.45 -1.83
CA GLU A 242 14.04 11.64 -1.55
C GLU A 242 14.28 12.74 -2.58
N GLN A 243 15.51 12.91 -3.07
CA GLN A 243 15.85 13.94 -4.05
C GLN A 243 15.14 13.69 -5.37
N ASN A 244 15.17 12.45 -5.86
CA ASN A 244 14.47 12.10 -7.08
C ASN A 244 12.95 12.19 -6.91
N MET A 245 12.40 11.74 -5.78
CA MET A 245 10.97 11.88 -5.51
C MET A 245 10.53 13.35 -5.51
N ALA A 246 11.30 14.23 -4.90
CA ALA A 246 11.04 15.66 -4.94
C ALA A 246 11.15 16.22 -6.37
N SER A 247 12.14 15.78 -7.15
CA SER A 247 12.28 16.16 -8.56
C SER A 247 11.08 15.74 -9.41
N GLN A 248 10.56 14.53 -9.20
CA GLN A 248 9.36 14.05 -9.89
C GLN A 248 8.11 14.84 -9.49
N ILE A 249 7.95 15.20 -8.21
CA ILE A 249 6.87 16.08 -7.75
C ILE A 249 6.97 17.46 -8.40
N LYS A 250 8.17 18.05 -8.42
CA LYS A 250 8.42 19.32 -9.12
C LYS A 250 8.04 19.23 -10.59
N TYR A 251 8.44 18.15 -11.26
CA TYR A 251 8.11 17.92 -12.67
C TYR A 251 6.60 17.88 -12.92
N LEU A 252 5.82 17.22 -12.05
CA LEU A 252 4.35 17.23 -12.16
C LEU A 252 3.75 18.62 -11.99
N ILE A 253 4.30 19.45 -11.07
CA ILE A 253 3.82 20.82 -10.83
C ILE A 253 4.09 21.69 -12.06
N GLU A 254 5.27 21.56 -12.67
CA GLU A 254 5.71 22.35 -13.81
C GLU A 254 5.14 21.87 -15.16
N LYS A 255 4.69 20.59 -15.21
CA LYS A 255 4.12 19.97 -16.42
C LYS A 255 2.69 19.47 -16.19
N PRO A 256 1.71 20.36 -15.95
CA PRO A 256 0.36 19.96 -15.58
C PRO A 256 -0.37 19.16 -16.67
N ARG A 257 -0.04 19.37 -17.96
CA ARG A 257 -0.59 18.55 -19.06
C ARG A 257 -0.13 17.11 -18.96
N PHE A 258 1.15 16.88 -18.70
CA PHE A 258 1.70 15.54 -18.48
C PHE A 258 1.09 14.89 -17.22
N ALA A 259 0.98 15.64 -16.11
CA ALA A 259 0.36 15.16 -14.89
C ALA A 259 -1.11 14.71 -15.12
N ALA A 260 -1.88 15.49 -15.89
CA ALA A 260 -3.25 15.12 -16.27
C ALA A 260 -3.29 13.86 -17.18
N GLN A 261 -2.32 13.70 -18.07
CA GLN A 261 -2.22 12.54 -18.96
C GLN A 261 -1.93 11.25 -18.19
N ILE A 262 -0.91 11.26 -17.30
CA ILE A 262 -0.58 10.05 -16.51
C ILE A 262 -1.68 9.72 -15.50
N SER A 263 -2.38 10.71 -14.93
CA SER A 263 -3.48 10.45 -14.00
C SER A 263 -4.73 9.87 -14.71
N MET A 264 -4.99 10.29 -15.93
CA MET A 264 -6.05 9.67 -16.74
C MET A 264 -5.70 8.21 -17.07
N ARG A 265 -4.45 7.95 -17.47
CA ARG A 265 -4.01 6.59 -17.74
C ARG A 265 -4.06 5.73 -16.47
N ALA A 266 -3.66 6.28 -15.32
CA ALA A 266 -3.79 5.59 -14.04
C ALA A 266 -5.25 5.21 -13.73
N PHE A 267 -6.19 6.12 -13.98
CA PHE A 267 -7.61 5.83 -13.80
C PHE A 267 -8.10 4.69 -14.71
N GLU A 268 -7.68 4.66 -15.96
CA GLU A 268 -8.04 3.58 -16.92
C GLU A 268 -7.46 2.23 -16.49
N ASP A 269 -6.27 2.21 -15.87
CA ASP A 269 -5.57 1.02 -15.40
C ASP A 269 -6.04 0.54 -14.01
N SER A 270 -6.88 1.33 -13.26
CA SER A 270 -7.36 1.02 -11.89
C SER A 270 -8.67 0.21 -11.81
#